data_550aefae970c2b58607ccc8e201a72e8
#
_entry.id   550aefae970c2b58607ccc8e201a72e8
#
_cell.length_a   1.000
_cell.length_b   1.000
_cell.length_c   1.000
_cell.angle_alpha   90.00
_cell.angle_beta   90.00
_cell.angle_gamma   90.00
#
_symmetry.space_group_name_H-M   'P 1'
#
loop_
_entity.id
_entity.type
_entity.pdbx_description
1 polymer ?
#
loop_
_entity_poly.entity_id
_entity_poly.type
_entity_poly.pdbx_seq_one_letter_code
_entity_poly.pdbx_strand_id
1 'polypeptide(L)'
;RRIPLYAFLDPDYDDSDFFDGRYSFGAVGEIDQLMKMYDYFSANWNKLTTQTSIDEYVMHHIHQTNSILYDYSGKEDYRASYFMADIDIGPAVNIVYGGRTEINETNYFSNSTLDHALPHWIYTGDTTNHKRKNSFYLPAFFLNVKPTSWLSIRYAQTNTLTRPDYINIIPLSRINGSAATIDWRNKFL
;
A
#
# COMPACT_ATOMS: atom_id res chain seq x y z
N ARG A 1 -26.14 23.12 -5.20
CA ARG A 1 -26.52 22.21 -6.32
C ARG A 1 -25.41 21.17 -6.44
N ARG A 2 -25.77 19.89 -6.51
CA ARG A 2 -24.82 18.82 -6.80
C ARG A 2 -24.54 18.82 -8.30
N ILE A 3 -23.26 18.81 -8.68
CA ILE A 3 -22.88 18.62 -10.08
C ILE A 3 -22.76 17.11 -10.30
N PRO A 4 -23.49 16.55 -11.24
CA PRO A 4 -23.44 15.11 -11.45
C PRO A 4 -22.12 14.68 -12.09
N LEU A 5 -21.61 13.52 -11.69
CA LEU A 5 -20.32 12.99 -12.15
C LEU A 5 -20.22 12.86 -13.67
N TYR A 6 -21.35 12.58 -14.34
CA TYR A 6 -21.36 12.44 -15.80
C TYR A 6 -20.92 13.72 -16.55
N ALA A 7 -20.93 14.89 -15.88
CA ALA A 7 -20.43 16.13 -16.46
C ALA A 7 -18.89 16.19 -16.60
N PHE A 8 -18.21 15.22 -16.01
CA PHE A 8 -16.75 15.15 -15.96
C PHE A 8 -16.22 13.82 -16.51
N LEU A 9 -17.06 13.13 -17.28
CA LEU A 9 -16.60 11.90 -17.94
C LEU A 9 -15.70 12.24 -19.11
N ASP A 10 -14.67 11.45 -19.29
CA ASP A 10 -13.81 11.50 -20.44
C ASP A 10 -14.58 10.98 -21.67
N PRO A 11 -14.88 11.84 -22.67
CA PRO A 11 -15.61 11.43 -23.84
C PRO A 11 -14.79 10.57 -24.80
N ASP A 12 -13.46 10.61 -24.67
CA ASP A 12 -12.51 9.89 -25.54
C ASP A 12 -12.05 8.58 -24.93
N TYR A 13 -12.55 8.25 -23.72
CA TYR A 13 -12.22 7.01 -23.06
C TYR A 13 -12.79 5.79 -23.78
N ASP A 14 -11.93 4.92 -24.21
CA ASP A 14 -12.26 3.65 -24.88
C ASP A 14 -11.72 2.47 -24.05
N ASP A 15 -12.59 1.59 -23.64
CA ASP A 15 -12.26 0.36 -22.91
C ASP A 15 -12.45 -0.92 -23.77
N SER A 16 -12.60 -0.74 -25.08
CA SER A 16 -12.86 -1.85 -26.01
C SER A 16 -11.76 -2.92 -26.01
N ASP A 17 -10.54 -2.55 -25.64
CA ASP A 17 -9.38 -3.44 -25.52
C ASP A 17 -9.15 -4.00 -24.11
N PHE A 18 -10.01 -3.64 -23.13
CA PHE A 18 -9.81 -4.07 -21.76
C PHE A 18 -10.02 -5.58 -21.60
N PHE A 19 -8.95 -6.30 -21.19
CA PHE A 19 -8.89 -7.76 -21.15
C PHE A 19 -9.31 -8.45 -22.46
N ASP A 20 -8.74 -8.02 -23.58
CA ASP A 20 -9.08 -8.49 -24.94
C ASP A 20 -10.57 -8.29 -25.27
N GLY A 21 -11.17 -7.21 -24.82
CA GLY A 21 -12.58 -6.88 -25.03
C GLY A 21 -13.58 -7.74 -24.26
N ARG A 22 -13.12 -8.49 -23.25
CA ARG A 22 -14.01 -9.37 -22.46
C ARG A 22 -14.82 -8.64 -21.39
N TYR A 23 -14.34 -7.48 -20.97
CA TYR A 23 -14.95 -6.69 -19.91
C TYR A 23 -15.03 -5.23 -20.31
N SER A 24 -16.07 -4.54 -19.87
CA SER A 24 -16.16 -3.10 -19.91
C SER A 24 -15.84 -2.55 -18.52
N PHE A 25 -14.93 -1.61 -18.44
CA PHE A 25 -14.57 -0.96 -17.18
C PHE A 25 -15.57 0.15 -16.82
N GLY A 26 -16.29 0.67 -17.81
CA GLY A 26 -17.24 1.78 -17.65
C GLY A 26 -16.58 3.15 -17.84
N ALA A 27 -17.38 4.18 -17.64
CA ALA A 27 -16.94 5.56 -17.88
C ALA A 27 -15.93 6.04 -16.82
N VAL A 28 -14.87 6.69 -17.27
CA VAL A 28 -13.80 7.26 -16.44
C VAL A 28 -13.95 8.78 -16.37
N GLY A 29 -13.64 9.38 -15.23
CA GLY A 29 -13.64 10.83 -15.06
C GLY A 29 -12.40 11.47 -15.64
N GLU A 30 -12.56 12.58 -16.35
CA GLU A 30 -11.46 13.39 -16.84
C GLU A 30 -10.84 14.19 -15.68
N ILE A 31 -9.64 13.80 -15.26
CA ILE A 31 -8.97 14.38 -14.08
C ILE A 31 -8.70 15.89 -14.26
N ASP A 32 -8.32 16.31 -15.45
CA ASP A 32 -8.02 17.72 -15.73
C ASP A 32 -9.25 18.62 -15.57
N GLN A 33 -10.43 18.12 -15.95
CA GLN A 33 -11.67 18.88 -15.72
C GLN A 33 -12.04 18.92 -14.25
N LEU A 34 -11.87 17.83 -13.53
CA LEU A 34 -12.10 17.79 -12.08
C LEU A 34 -11.15 18.74 -11.36
N MET A 35 -9.89 18.81 -11.74
CA MET A 35 -8.90 19.73 -11.16
C MET A 35 -9.24 21.19 -11.49
N LYS A 36 -9.60 21.52 -12.73
CA LYS A 36 -10.05 22.87 -13.09
C LYS A 36 -11.28 23.31 -12.29
N MET A 37 -12.21 22.40 -12.08
CA MET A 37 -13.38 22.68 -11.24
C MET A 37 -12.97 22.93 -9.78
N TYR A 38 -12.08 22.09 -9.24
CA TYR A 38 -11.55 22.28 -7.89
C TYR A 38 -10.87 23.64 -7.73
N ASP A 39 -10.00 24.00 -8.64
CA ASP A 39 -9.30 25.29 -8.63
C ASP A 39 -10.27 26.46 -8.71
N TYR A 40 -11.29 26.34 -9.56
CA TYR A 40 -12.33 27.36 -9.65
C TYR A 40 -13.11 27.52 -8.34
N PHE A 41 -13.54 26.44 -7.70
CA PHE A 41 -14.23 26.48 -6.43
C PHE A 41 -13.34 27.01 -5.31
N SER A 42 -12.10 26.60 -5.24
CA SER A 42 -11.13 27.06 -4.24
C SER A 42 -10.88 28.57 -4.36
N ALA A 43 -10.70 29.08 -5.58
CA ALA A 43 -10.45 30.48 -5.83
C ALA A 43 -11.70 31.39 -5.61
N ASN A 44 -12.89 30.83 -5.76
CA ASN A 44 -14.13 31.60 -5.72
C ASN A 44 -15.02 31.24 -4.52
N TRP A 45 -14.53 30.51 -3.55
CA TRP A 45 -15.31 30.04 -2.42
C TRP A 45 -16.18 31.14 -1.78
N ASN A 46 -15.56 32.22 -1.39
CA ASN A 46 -16.24 33.34 -0.74
C ASN A 46 -17.30 34.02 -1.60
N LYS A 47 -17.30 33.80 -2.92
CA LYS A 47 -18.28 34.35 -3.87
C LYS A 47 -19.40 33.37 -4.18
N LEU A 48 -19.13 32.07 -4.05
CA LEU A 48 -20.05 31.00 -4.45
C LEU A 48 -20.97 30.57 -3.32
N THR A 49 -20.64 30.91 -2.09
CA THR A 49 -21.40 30.49 -0.93
C THR A 49 -21.55 31.63 0.09
N THR A 50 -22.74 31.76 0.64
CA THR A 50 -23.02 32.56 1.84
C THR A 50 -22.90 31.75 3.11
N GLN A 51 -22.22 30.73 3.05
CA GLN A 51 -22.21 29.60 3.92
C GLN A 51 -21.63 29.91 5.31
N THR A 52 -22.25 29.32 6.27
CA THR A 52 -21.94 29.51 7.67
C THR A 52 -21.66 28.20 8.42
N SER A 53 -21.85 27.05 7.77
CA SER A 53 -21.63 25.77 8.39
C SER A 53 -20.31 25.11 7.95
N ILE A 54 -19.68 24.43 8.89
CA ILE A 54 -18.44 23.72 8.68
C ILE A 54 -18.61 22.55 7.71
N ASP A 55 -19.78 21.91 7.74
CA ASP A 55 -20.06 20.77 6.86
C ASP A 55 -20.03 21.16 5.38
N GLU A 56 -20.54 22.36 5.04
CA GLU A 56 -20.45 22.89 3.69
C GLU A 56 -19.03 23.30 3.31
N TYR A 57 -18.26 23.83 4.25
CA TYR A 57 -16.86 24.16 4.03
C TYR A 57 -16.07 22.90 3.68
N VAL A 58 -16.23 21.84 4.46
CA VAL A 58 -15.53 20.55 4.27
C VAL A 58 -15.93 19.90 2.94
N MET A 59 -17.17 20.06 2.48
CA MET A 59 -17.64 19.49 1.21
C MET A 59 -16.96 20.08 -0.03
N HIS A 60 -16.37 21.27 0.07
CA HIS A 60 -15.81 22.01 -1.07
C HIS A 60 -14.30 22.24 -0.95
N HIS A 61 -13.66 21.73 0.09
CA HIS A 61 -12.23 21.85 0.29
C HIS A 61 -11.58 20.45 0.40
N ILE A 62 -10.31 20.38 0.04
CA ILE A 62 -9.54 19.17 0.34
C ILE A 62 -9.52 18.99 1.86
N HIS A 63 -9.98 17.87 2.32
CA HIS A 63 -9.88 17.50 3.71
C HIS A 63 -8.44 17.07 4.00
N GLN A 64 -7.59 18.04 4.35
CA GLN A 64 -6.15 17.82 4.51
C GLN A 64 -5.82 16.61 5.39
N THR A 65 -6.49 16.49 6.52
CA THR A 65 -6.23 15.39 7.46
C THR A 65 -6.51 14.01 6.86
N ASN A 66 -7.60 13.88 6.10
CA ASN A 66 -7.92 12.61 5.45
C ASN A 66 -7.05 12.35 4.22
N SER A 67 -6.73 13.38 3.44
CA SER A 67 -5.90 13.24 2.25
C SER A 67 -4.47 12.87 2.63
N ILE A 68 -3.91 13.55 3.61
CA ILE A 68 -2.52 13.40 4.03
C ILE A 68 -2.21 12.03 4.65
N LEU A 69 -3.23 11.32 5.14
CA LEU A 69 -3.08 9.95 5.63
C LEU A 69 -2.58 8.97 4.58
N TYR A 70 -2.81 9.29 3.31
CA TYR A 70 -2.43 8.47 2.17
C TYR A 70 -1.22 9.04 1.43
N ASP A 71 -0.75 10.23 1.85
CA ASP A 71 0.44 10.86 1.29
C ASP A 71 1.68 10.34 2.01
N TYR A 72 2.25 9.31 1.46
CA TYR A 72 3.50 8.73 1.94
C TYR A 72 4.42 8.42 0.78
N SER A 73 5.70 8.38 1.07
CA SER A 73 6.71 7.90 0.14
C SER A 73 7.57 6.83 0.79
N GLY A 74 8.04 5.90 -0.01
CA GLY A 74 8.89 4.84 0.45
C GLY A 74 9.90 4.43 -0.59
N LYS A 75 11.10 4.11 -0.13
CA LYS A 75 12.14 3.47 -0.93
C LYS A 75 12.50 2.16 -0.27
N GLU A 76 12.51 1.11 -1.07
CA GLU A 76 12.94 -0.22 -0.67
C GLU A 76 14.02 -0.73 -1.61
N ASP A 77 15.13 -1.12 -1.02
CA ASP A 77 16.25 -1.76 -1.72
C ASP A 77 16.32 -3.22 -1.27
N TYR A 78 16.02 -4.14 -2.20
CA TYR A 78 16.09 -5.57 -1.99
C TYR A 78 17.32 -6.15 -2.66
N ARG A 79 18.08 -6.93 -1.90
CA ARG A 79 19.21 -7.71 -2.42
C ARG A 79 19.05 -9.14 -1.92
N ALA A 80 19.19 -10.09 -2.82
CA ALA A 80 19.12 -11.48 -2.47
C ALA A 80 20.20 -12.28 -3.18
N SER A 81 20.75 -13.23 -2.47
CA SER A 81 21.60 -14.28 -3.01
C SER A 81 21.07 -15.63 -2.60
N TYR A 82 21.27 -16.63 -3.42
CA TYR A 82 20.88 -17.99 -3.11
C TYR A 82 21.93 -18.98 -3.59
N PHE A 83 21.95 -20.13 -2.96
CA PHE A 83 22.64 -21.31 -3.45
C PHE A 83 21.71 -22.51 -3.35
N MET A 84 21.90 -23.50 -4.21
CA MET A 84 21.17 -24.75 -4.20
C MET A 84 22.08 -25.87 -4.70
N ALA A 85 22.02 -27.00 -4.03
CA ALA A 85 22.64 -28.24 -4.45
C ALA A 85 21.54 -29.30 -4.59
N ASP A 86 21.55 -30.02 -5.71
CA ASP A 86 20.68 -31.16 -5.99
C ASP A 86 21.56 -32.38 -6.16
N ILE A 87 21.39 -33.40 -5.29
CA ILE A 87 22.30 -34.52 -5.12
C ILE A 87 21.49 -35.81 -5.21
N ASP A 88 21.80 -36.60 -6.23
CA ASP A 88 21.29 -37.97 -6.35
C ASP A 88 22.26 -38.99 -5.76
N ILE A 89 21.80 -39.79 -4.82
CA ILE A 89 22.55 -40.87 -4.24
C ILE A 89 21.96 -42.20 -4.74
N GLY A 90 22.53 -42.67 -5.82
CA GLY A 90 21.99 -43.81 -6.55
C GLY A 90 20.58 -43.54 -7.11
N PRO A 91 19.81 -44.59 -7.45
CA PRO A 91 18.48 -44.40 -8.03
C PRO A 91 17.37 -44.13 -7.00
N ALA A 92 17.70 -44.25 -5.72
CA ALA A 92 16.70 -44.30 -4.65
C ALA A 92 16.61 -43.04 -3.80
N VAL A 93 17.64 -42.20 -3.76
CA VAL A 93 17.68 -41.04 -2.85
C VAL A 93 18.06 -39.79 -3.62
N ASN A 94 17.21 -38.76 -3.50
CA ASN A 94 17.48 -37.41 -3.97
C ASN A 94 17.43 -36.47 -2.79
N ILE A 95 18.43 -35.59 -2.69
CA ILE A 95 18.55 -34.55 -1.66
C ILE A 95 18.71 -33.19 -2.36
N VAL A 96 17.80 -32.28 -2.07
CA VAL A 96 17.97 -30.87 -2.46
C VAL A 96 18.20 -30.07 -1.19
N TYR A 97 19.33 -29.38 -1.13
CA TYR A 97 19.67 -28.47 -0.05
C TYR A 97 20.05 -27.11 -0.59
N GLY A 98 19.54 -26.08 0.05
CA GLY A 98 19.87 -24.71 -0.35
C GLY A 98 19.51 -23.69 0.70
N GLY A 99 19.76 -22.45 0.36
CA GLY A 99 19.39 -21.33 1.20
C GLY A 99 19.42 -20.04 0.42
N ARG A 100 18.60 -19.12 0.86
CA ARG A 100 18.49 -17.76 0.33
C ARG A 100 18.77 -16.76 1.44
N THR A 101 19.67 -15.83 1.18
CA THR A 101 19.86 -14.66 2.04
C THR A 101 19.22 -13.46 1.38
N GLU A 102 18.36 -12.76 2.13
CA GLU A 102 17.75 -11.52 1.70
C GLU A 102 18.19 -10.38 2.62
N ILE A 103 18.55 -9.26 2.02
CA ILE A 103 18.79 -8.00 2.70
C ILE A 103 17.76 -6.99 2.17
N ASN A 104 16.99 -6.42 3.08
CA ASN A 104 16.01 -5.39 2.77
C ASN A 104 16.37 -4.12 3.54
N GLU A 105 16.60 -3.03 2.80
CA GLU A 105 16.77 -1.69 3.34
C GLU A 105 15.57 -0.85 2.95
N THR A 106 14.85 -0.32 3.94
CA THR A 106 13.65 0.48 3.74
C THR A 106 13.83 1.88 4.30
N ASN A 107 13.24 2.85 3.63
CA ASN A 107 13.16 4.22 4.09
C ASN A 107 11.76 4.75 3.77
N TYR A 108 10.92 4.89 4.79
CA TYR A 108 9.56 5.39 4.67
C TYR A 108 9.42 6.76 5.29
N PHE A 109 8.73 7.62 4.56
CA PHE A 109 8.36 8.95 4.97
C PHE A 109 6.85 9.09 4.96
N SER A 110 6.29 9.68 6.00
CA SER A 110 4.86 9.93 6.13
C SER A 110 4.60 11.21 6.92
N ASN A 111 3.38 11.65 6.92
CA ASN A 111 2.92 12.78 7.70
C ASN A 111 2.18 12.32 8.96
N SER A 112 2.37 13.05 10.06
CA SER A 112 1.56 12.89 11.26
C SER A 112 0.39 13.85 11.21
N THR A 113 -0.79 13.39 11.60
CA THR A 113 -1.98 14.22 11.62
C THR A 113 -2.61 14.20 13.00
N LEU A 114 -3.05 15.35 13.45
CA LEU A 114 -3.90 15.50 14.60
C LEU A 114 -5.34 15.63 14.13
N ASP A 115 -6.15 14.61 14.41
CA ASP A 115 -7.59 14.64 14.20
C ASP A 115 -8.24 15.30 15.41
N HIS A 116 -8.75 16.50 15.23
CA HIS A 116 -9.42 17.21 16.31
C HIS A 116 -10.93 17.22 16.12
N ALA A 117 -11.65 16.88 17.15
CA ALA A 117 -13.09 16.69 17.10
C ALA A 117 -13.89 17.93 16.75
N LEU A 118 -13.39 19.11 16.96
CA LEU A 118 -14.16 20.34 16.76
C LEU A 118 -13.27 21.56 16.57
N PRO A 119 -13.70 22.46 15.75
CA PRO A 119 -14.52 22.39 14.54
C PRO A 119 -13.68 22.20 13.30
N HIS A 120 -12.36 22.05 13.42
CA HIS A 120 -11.41 21.99 12.32
C HIS A 120 -10.45 20.84 12.50
N TRP A 121 -10.30 20.09 11.45
CA TRP A 121 -9.23 19.12 11.32
C TRP A 121 -7.89 19.86 11.25
N ILE A 122 -7.03 19.66 12.24
CA ILE A 122 -5.74 20.33 12.28
C ILE A 122 -4.67 19.36 11.83
N TYR A 123 -4.01 19.73 10.75
CA TYR A 123 -2.77 19.12 10.33
C TYR A 123 -1.62 19.84 11.03
N THR A 124 -0.82 19.10 11.79
CA THR A 124 0.30 19.70 12.55
C THR A 124 1.50 20.06 11.67
N GLY A 125 1.54 19.53 10.43
CA GLY A 125 2.71 19.68 9.57
C GLY A 125 3.87 18.78 9.93
N ASP A 126 3.71 17.94 10.96
CA ASP A 126 4.76 17.05 11.40
C ASP A 126 4.97 15.91 10.41
N THR A 127 6.21 15.52 10.24
CA THR A 127 6.60 14.44 9.36
C THR A 127 7.39 13.39 10.13
N THR A 128 7.25 12.14 9.71
CA THR A 128 8.00 11.02 10.27
C THR A 128 8.82 10.34 9.19
N ASN A 129 10.02 9.94 9.57
CA ASN A 129 10.90 9.17 8.69
C ASN A 129 11.37 7.94 9.46
N HIS A 130 11.26 6.78 8.83
CA HIS A 130 11.72 5.53 9.44
C HIS A 130 12.58 4.75 8.45
N LYS A 131 13.83 4.51 8.88
CA LYS A 131 14.78 3.69 8.15
C LYS A 131 14.97 2.37 8.88
N ARG A 132 14.97 1.27 8.12
CA ARG A 132 15.19 -0.07 8.63
C ARG A 132 16.06 -0.88 7.69
N LYS A 133 16.86 -1.74 8.28
CA LYS A 133 17.64 -2.75 7.56
C LYS A 133 17.41 -4.11 8.20
N ASN A 134 16.93 -5.05 7.41
CA ASN A 134 16.69 -6.42 7.82
C ASN A 134 17.56 -7.36 6.98
N SER A 135 18.00 -8.44 7.61
CA SER A 135 18.69 -9.53 6.94
C SER A 135 18.06 -10.86 7.38
N PHE A 136 17.69 -11.66 6.40
CA PHE A 136 17.03 -12.94 6.62
C PHE A 136 17.81 -14.05 5.92
N TYR A 137 17.98 -15.19 6.61
CA TYR A 137 18.45 -16.41 6.00
C TYR A 137 17.31 -17.43 5.96
N LEU A 138 17.01 -17.92 4.77
CA LEU A 138 15.88 -18.79 4.47
C LEU A 138 16.43 -20.14 3.96
N PRO A 139 16.71 -21.09 4.83
CA PRO A 139 17.16 -22.42 4.42
C PRO A 139 16.00 -23.23 3.85
N ALA A 140 16.34 -24.14 2.95
CA ALA A 140 15.45 -25.12 2.38
C ALA A 140 16.14 -26.48 2.29
N PHE A 141 15.43 -27.52 2.70
CA PHE A 141 15.90 -28.90 2.63
C PHE A 141 14.76 -29.80 2.14
N PHE A 142 15.05 -30.61 1.14
CA PHE A 142 14.13 -31.60 0.62
C PHE A 142 14.85 -32.94 0.54
N LEU A 143 14.17 -33.98 0.95
CA LEU A 143 14.62 -35.36 0.86
C LEU A 143 13.52 -36.18 0.18
N ASN A 144 13.88 -36.91 -0.85
CA ASN A 144 13.01 -37.85 -1.51
C ASN A 144 13.70 -39.21 -1.51
N VAL A 145 13.06 -40.20 -0.90
CA VAL A 145 13.58 -41.56 -0.79
C VAL A 145 12.58 -42.54 -1.42
N LYS A 146 13.05 -43.34 -2.34
CA LYS A 146 12.29 -44.40 -3.02
C LYS A 146 12.87 -45.78 -2.67
N PRO A 147 12.51 -46.35 -1.50
CA PRO A 147 13.08 -47.62 -1.06
C PRO A 147 12.68 -48.78 -1.97
N THR A 148 11.52 -48.65 -2.63
CA THR A 148 10.97 -49.63 -3.57
C THR A 148 10.27 -48.90 -4.72
N SER A 149 9.95 -49.61 -5.80
CA SER A 149 9.28 -49.00 -6.97
C SER A 149 7.87 -48.46 -6.68
N TRP A 150 7.22 -48.95 -5.66
CA TRP A 150 5.85 -48.59 -5.28
C TRP A 150 5.77 -47.59 -4.11
N LEU A 151 6.90 -47.29 -3.42
CA LEU A 151 6.92 -46.40 -2.24
C LEU A 151 7.85 -45.19 -2.46
N SER A 152 7.34 -44.01 -2.24
CA SER A 152 8.13 -42.78 -2.21
C SER A 152 7.84 -42.01 -0.91
N ILE A 153 8.90 -41.72 -0.15
CA ILE A 153 8.84 -40.94 1.08
C ILE A 153 9.48 -39.57 0.80
N ARG A 154 8.76 -38.50 1.10
CA ARG A 154 9.24 -37.14 0.89
C ARG A 154 9.20 -36.37 2.20
N TYR A 155 10.30 -35.69 2.48
CA TYR A 155 10.41 -34.75 3.58
C TYR A 155 10.80 -33.39 3.01
N ALA A 156 10.16 -32.31 3.51
CA ALA A 156 10.48 -30.94 3.12
C ALA A 156 10.50 -30.04 4.35
N GLN A 157 11.53 -29.26 4.48
CA GLN A 157 11.64 -28.20 5.49
C GLN A 157 12.09 -26.92 4.81
N THR A 158 11.27 -25.87 4.91
CA THR A 158 11.56 -24.57 4.32
C THR A 158 11.20 -23.46 5.28
N ASN A 159 12.00 -22.40 5.28
CA ASN A 159 11.66 -21.16 5.94
C ASN A 159 11.21 -20.15 4.88
N THR A 160 10.07 -19.52 5.11
CA THR A 160 9.52 -18.51 4.22
C THR A 160 9.31 -17.21 4.96
N LEU A 161 9.26 -16.11 4.21
CA LEU A 161 9.03 -14.78 4.74
C LEU A 161 7.74 -14.21 4.18
N THR A 162 6.86 -13.75 5.04
CA THR A 162 5.68 -12.96 4.67
C THR A 162 5.94 -11.51 5.03
N ARG A 163 5.67 -10.62 4.08
CA ARG A 163 5.81 -9.18 4.30
C ARG A 163 4.43 -8.58 4.57
N PRO A 164 4.32 -7.66 5.54
CA PRO A 164 3.08 -6.93 5.75
C PRO A 164 2.82 -5.96 4.59
N ASP A 165 1.57 -5.58 4.43
CA ASP A 165 1.19 -4.53 3.47
C ASP A 165 1.85 -3.19 3.83
N TYR A 166 2.17 -2.40 2.81
CA TYR A 166 2.81 -1.09 2.97
C TYR A 166 2.07 -0.18 3.95
N ILE A 167 0.75 -0.20 3.91
CA ILE A 167 -0.07 0.62 4.80
C ILE A 167 0.15 0.33 6.29
N ASN A 168 0.63 -0.86 6.63
CA ASN A 168 0.88 -1.28 8.00
C ASN A 168 2.27 -0.91 8.51
N ILE A 169 3.22 -0.65 7.60
CA ILE A 169 4.61 -0.33 7.95
C ILE A 169 4.95 1.15 7.82
N ILE A 170 4.05 1.94 7.24
CA ILE A 170 4.21 3.39 7.16
C ILE A 170 4.18 3.98 8.57
N PRO A 171 5.13 4.87 8.91
CA PRO A 171 5.21 5.47 10.24
C PRO A 171 4.14 6.56 10.45
N LEU A 172 2.88 6.19 10.33
CA LEU A 172 1.74 7.09 10.51
C LEU A 172 1.23 7.03 11.94
N SER A 173 0.97 8.18 12.53
CA SER A 173 0.21 8.31 13.76
C SER A 173 -1.01 9.20 13.54
N ARG A 174 -2.17 8.76 14.02
CA ARG A 174 -3.40 9.53 14.01
C ARG A 174 -3.92 9.68 15.43
N ILE A 175 -4.16 10.90 15.83
CA ILE A 175 -4.70 11.21 17.16
C ILE A 175 -6.14 11.68 16.96
N ASN A 176 -7.08 10.97 17.54
CA ASN A 176 -8.47 11.39 17.62
C ASN A 176 -8.75 11.98 18.99
N GLY A 177 -8.77 13.31 19.07
CA GLY A 177 -8.95 14.02 20.32
C GLY A 177 -10.34 13.87 20.93
N SER A 178 -11.39 13.63 20.12
CA SER A 178 -12.75 13.46 20.63
C SER A 178 -12.99 12.08 21.21
N ALA A 179 -12.39 11.06 20.62
CA ALA A 179 -12.49 9.68 21.12
C ALA A 179 -11.38 9.34 22.10
N ALA A 180 -10.46 10.27 22.38
CA ALA A 180 -9.26 10.06 23.19
C ALA A 180 -8.47 8.83 22.77
N THR A 181 -8.37 8.58 21.46
CA THR A 181 -7.67 7.44 20.91
C THR A 181 -6.47 7.87 20.08
N ILE A 182 -5.43 7.06 20.12
CA ILE A 182 -4.26 7.17 19.26
C ILE A 182 -4.20 5.91 18.41
N ASP A 183 -4.31 6.08 17.10
CA ASP A 183 -4.07 5.01 16.12
C ASP A 183 -2.62 5.12 15.65
N TRP A 184 -1.84 4.12 16.00
CA TRP A 184 -0.42 4.09 15.71
C TRP A 184 -0.07 2.85 14.91
N ARG A 185 0.32 3.05 13.66
CA ARG A 185 0.78 1.94 12.84
C ARG A 185 2.13 1.44 13.31
N ASN A 186 2.29 0.11 13.29
CA ASN A 186 3.50 -0.51 13.81
C ASN A 186 4.67 -0.37 12.82
N LYS A 187 5.48 0.65 13.03
CA LYS A 187 6.70 0.87 12.23
C LYS A 187 7.81 -0.17 12.43
N PHE A 188 7.60 -1.13 13.34
CA PHE A 188 8.58 -2.18 13.65
C PHE A 188 8.23 -3.54 13.04
N LEU A 189 7.15 -3.63 12.25
CA LEU A 189 6.82 -4.83 11.49
C LEU A 189 7.81 -5.12 10.37
#